data_31982df92bbefb9d189aac76a37ead79
#
_entry.id   31982df92bbefb9d189aac76a37ead79
#
_cell.length_a   1.000
_cell.length_b   1.000
_cell.length_c   1.000
_cell.angle_alpha   90.00
_cell.angle_beta   90.00
_cell.angle_gamma   90.00
#
_symmetry.space_group_name_H-M   'P 1'
#
loop_
_entity.id
_entity.type
_entity.pdbx_description
1 polymer ?
#
loop_
_entity_poly.entity_id
_entity_poly.type
_entity_poly.pdbx_seq_one_letter_code
_entity_poly.pdbx_strand_id
1 'polypeptide(L)'
;MRYAGLITDDFTDGKGISTSFWVQGCPHKCLGCHNPQTWDFNGGYELPHDIYDLIDNAITANGVQRNFSLLGGEPFCDENIELSYQILEHVRRKFPDITIYAWTGSYLEQLREKKNPLYKAALGLINVLIDGPYEADKRDVTLPLRGSRNQRILYKGRDF
;
A
#
# COMPACT_ATOMS: atom_id res chain seq x y z
N MET A 1 -17.09 -2.24 1.89
CA MET A 1 -15.64 -2.35 1.68
C MET A 1 -15.01 -2.99 2.91
N ARG A 2 -13.93 -3.75 2.71
CA ARG A 2 -13.23 -4.46 3.79
C ARG A 2 -11.76 -4.08 3.81
N TYR A 3 -11.10 -4.21 4.96
CA TYR A 3 -9.68 -3.94 5.13
C TYR A 3 -9.06 -4.97 6.09
N ALA A 4 -7.74 -5.07 6.09
CA ALA A 4 -7.02 -6.02 6.95
C ALA A 4 -6.55 -5.38 8.26
N GLY A 5 -6.28 -4.08 8.28
CA GLY A 5 -5.87 -3.38 9.49
C GLY A 5 -5.33 -1.98 9.27
N LEU A 6 -5.15 -1.28 10.38
CA LEU A 6 -4.50 0.02 10.46
C LEU A 6 -3.49 -0.03 11.60
N ILE A 7 -2.23 0.26 11.31
CA ILE A 7 -1.14 0.28 12.29
C ILE A 7 -0.62 1.72 12.42
N THR A 8 -0.68 2.26 13.63
CA THR A 8 -0.25 3.64 13.89
C THR A 8 1.26 3.81 13.75
N ASP A 9 2.04 2.91 14.35
CA ASP A 9 3.51 2.98 14.36
C ASP A 9 4.08 1.77 13.65
N ASP A 10 4.40 1.94 12.37
CA ASP A 10 5.04 0.93 11.54
C ASP A 10 6.46 1.41 11.19
N PHE A 11 7.48 0.63 11.58
CA PHE A 11 8.89 0.92 11.36
C PHE A 11 9.51 0.11 10.22
N THR A 12 8.75 -0.80 9.64
CA THR A 12 9.24 -1.74 8.62
C THR A 12 8.77 -1.40 7.22
N ASP A 13 7.60 -0.81 7.10
CA ASP A 13 6.96 -0.51 5.83
C ASP A 13 7.08 0.98 5.50
N GLY A 14 8.28 1.39 5.10
CA GLY A 14 8.66 2.76 4.78
C GLY A 14 9.91 3.20 5.53
N LYS A 15 10.44 4.36 5.19
CA LYS A 15 11.54 4.96 5.96
C LYS A 15 11.00 5.73 7.16
N GLY A 16 11.65 5.57 8.31
CA GLY A 16 11.23 6.20 9.54
C GLY A 16 9.95 5.58 10.10
N ILE A 17 9.05 6.40 10.60
CA ILE A 17 7.77 5.96 11.17
C ILE A 17 6.68 6.21 10.14
N SER A 18 5.90 5.18 9.84
CA SER A 18 4.72 5.24 8.98
C SER A 18 3.47 4.82 9.73
N THR A 19 2.33 5.38 9.35
CA THR A 19 1.03 4.77 9.60
C THR A 19 0.73 3.88 8.40
N SER A 20 0.47 2.61 8.62
CA SER A 20 0.19 1.67 7.54
C SER A 20 -1.27 1.25 7.50
N PHE A 21 -1.87 1.33 6.32
CA PHE A 21 -3.21 0.85 6.02
C PHE A 21 -3.13 -0.40 5.15
N TRP A 22 -3.77 -1.46 5.61
CA TRP A 22 -3.70 -2.78 5.01
C TRP A 22 -5.03 -3.12 4.35
N VAL A 23 -5.04 -3.22 3.04
CA VAL A 23 -6.23 -3.67 2.29
C VAL A 23 -6.43 -5.17 2.45
N GLN A 24 -7.68 -5.62 2.30
CA GLN A 24 -8.04 -7.03 2.30
C GLN A 24 -8.36 -7.49 0.89
N GLY A 25 -7.85 -8.67 0.54
CA GLY A 25 -8.02 -9.30 -0.76
C GLY A 25 -6.79 -9.15 -1.66
N CYS A 26 -6.34 -10.27 -2.23
CA CYS A 26 -5.21 -10.32 -3.16
C CYS A 26 -5.40 -11.44 -4.19
N PRO A 27 -5.41 -11.12 -5.49
CA PRO A 27 -5.55 -12.15 -6.54
C PRO A 27 -4.24 -12.88 -6.84
N HIS A 28 -3.09 -12.34 -6.43
CA HIS A 28 -1.77 -12.90 -6.78
C HIS A 28 -1.47 -14.24 -6.12
N LYS A 29 -1.82 -14.40 -4.85
CA LYS A 29 -1.62 -15.63 -4.05
C LYS A 29 -0.19 -16.19 -4.19
N CYS A 30 0.82 -15.32 -4.03
CA CYS A 30 2.22 -15.69 -4.20
C CYS A 30 2.63 -16.82 -3.25
N LEU A 31 3.35 -17.81 -3.78
CA LEU A 31 3.90 -18.90 -2.97
C LEU A 31 4.87 -18.32 -1.94
N GLY A 32 4.66 -18.65 -0.65
CA GLY A 32 5.48 -18.15 0.44
C GLY A 32 5.16 -16.72 0.87
N CYS A 33 4.03 -16.16 0.45
CA CYS A 33 3.59 -14.83 0.89
C CYS A 33 3.58 -14.73 2.42
N HIS A 34 4.07 -13.59 2.95
CA HIS A 34 4.13 -13.37 4.40
C HIS A 34 2.75 -13.11 5.03
N ASN A 35 1.75 -12.71 4.22
CA ASN A 35 0.43 -12.30 4.68
C ASN A 35 -0.71 -13.05 3.96
N PRO A 36 -0.71 -14.40 3.96
CA PRO A 36 -1.74 -15.16 3.25
C PRO A 36 -3.15 -14.94 3.81
N GLN A 37 -3.28 -14.46 5.05
CA GLN A 37 -4.56 -14.08 5.66
C GLN A 37 -5.22 -12.90 4.95
N THR A 38 -4.48 -12.13 4.13
CA THR A 38 -5.02 -11.02 3.36
C THR A 38 -5.51 -11.41 1.95
N TRP A 39 -5.47 -12.69 1.58
CA TRP A 39 -5.87 -13.11 0.24
C TRP A 39 -7.37 -13.13 0.00
N ASP A 40 -8.14 -13.54 1.02
CA ASP A 40 -9.59 -13.69 0.91
C ASP A 40 -10.26 -12.31 0.90
N PHE A 41 -10.95 -11.98 -0.20
CA PHE A 41 -11.68 -10.73 -0.33
C PHE A 41 -12.85 -10.59 0.66
N ASN A 42 -13.33 -11.70 1.22
CA ASN A 42 -14.37 -11.72 2.26
C ASN A 42 -13.79 -11.74 3.68
N GLY A 43 -12.47 -11.82 3.81
CA GLY A 43 -11.77 -11.81 5.10
C GLY A 43 -11.63 -10.43 5.70
N GLY A 44 -10.77 -10.32 6.71
CA GLY A 44 -10.50 -9.03 7.38
C GLY A 44 -11.70 -8.49 8.13
N TYR A 45 -11.80 -7.16 8.16
CA TYR A 45 -12.82 -6.41 8.90
C TYR A 45 -13.64 -5.54 7.94
N GLU A 46 -14.89 -5.25 8.31
CA GLU A 46 -15.66 -4.21 7.64
C GLU A 46 -14.98 -2.85 7.83
N LEU A 47 -14.95 -2.04 6.76
CA LEU A 47 -14.36 -0.72 6.83
C LEU A 47 -15.20 0.17 7.76
N PRO A 48 -14.63 0.74 8.85
CA PRO A 48 -15.37 1.65 9.72
C PRO A 48 -15.85 2.89 8.96
N HIS A 49 -17.01 3.42 9.32
CA HIS A 49 -17.53 4.65 8.72
C HIS A 49 -16.67 5.88 9.02
N ASP A 50 -15.89 5.86 10.12
CA ASP A 50 -14.98 6.91 10.55
C ASP A 50 -13.51 6.63 10.18
N ILE A 51 -13.27 5.80 9.16
CA ILE A 51 -11.91 5.37 8.78
C ILE A 51 -10.97 6.55 8.51
N TYR A 52 -11.46 7.64 7.92
CA TYR A 52 -10.63 8.81 7.65
C TYR A 52 -10.16 9.49 8.94
N ASP A 53 -11.05 9.61 9.95
CA ASP A 53 -10.67 10.15 11.25
C ASP A 53 -9.66 9.24 11.97
N LEU A 54 -9.83 7.92 11.87
CA LEU A 54 -8.89 6.95 12.43
C LEU A 54 -7.50 7.08 11.79
N ILE A 55 -7.44 7.24 10.47
CA ILE A 55 -6.19 7.45 9.73
C ILE A 55 -5.53 8.78 10.15
N ASP A 56 -6.29 9.85 10.17
CA ASP A 56 -5.79 11.19 10.55
C ASP A 56 -5.22 11.18 11.97
N ASN A 57 -5.93 10.57 12.91
CA ASN A 57 -5.49 10.45 14.29
C ASN A 57 -4.24 9.58 14.43
N ALA A 58 -4.13 8.52 13.62
CA ALA A 58 -2.94 7.66 13.61
C ALA A 58 -1.71 8.41 13.07
N ILE A 59 -1.83 9.13 11.96
CA ILE A 59 -0.74 9.88 11.34
C ILE A 59 -0.18 10.95 12.30
N THR A 60 -1.03 11.58 13.09
CA THR A 60 -0.65 12.68 14.00
C THR A 60 -0.57 12.29 15.48
N ALA A 61 -0.64 11.00 15.80
CA ALA A 61 -0.66 10.53 17.19
C ALA A 61 0.54 11.04 17.98
N ASN A 62 0.27 11.49 19.22
CA ASN A 62 1.27 12.05 20.15
C ASN A 62 2.03 13.28 19.59
N GLY A 63 1.43 14.02 18.63
CA GLY A 63 2.05 15.20 18.03
C GLY A 63 3.20 14.88 17.07
N VAL A 64 3.40 13.63 16.72
CA VAL A 64 4.42 13.18 15.75
C VAL A 64 3.76 12.87 14.42
N GLN A 65 4.07 13.65 13.39
CA GLN A 65 3.57 13.40 12.04
C GLN A 65 4.33 12.23 11.39
N ARG A 66 3.58 11.20 10.98
CA ARG A 66 4.11 10.00 10.33
C ARG A 66 3.96 10.07 8.83
N ASN A 67 4.77 9.30 8.13
CA ASN A 67 4.52 8.97 6.74
C ASN A 67 3.34 7.98 6.64
N PHE A 68 2.92 7.69 5.43
CA PHE A 68 1.81 6.78 5.18
C PHE A 68 2.23 5.64 4.25
N SER A 69 1.77 4.43 4.55
CA SER A 69 2.07 3.24 3.77
C SER A 69 0.79 2.48 3.44
N LEU A 70 0.58 2.21 2.17
CA LEU A 70 -0.55 1.45 1.65
C LEU A 70 -0.08 0.08 1.18
N LEU A 71 -0.54 -0.95 1.84
CA LEU A 71 -0.14 -2.34 1.55
C LEU A 71 -1.22 -3.33 1.99
N GLY A 72 -0.85 -4.58 2.24
CA GLY A 72 -1.74 -5.61 2.76
C GLY A 72 -1.90 -6.75 1.77
N GLY A 73 -3.11 -6.96 1.26
CA GLY A 73 -3.40 -7.77 0.12
C GLY A 73 -2.84 -7.15 -1.16
N GLU A 74 -3.70 -6.78 -2.10
CA GLU A 74 -3.28 -6.06 -3.30
C GLU A 74 -4.04 -4.74 -3.43
N PRO A 75 -3.40 -3.60 -3.13
CA PRO A 75 -4.05 -2.30 -3.26
C PRO A 75 -4.43 -1.94 -4.71
N PHE A 76 -3.65 -2.42 -5.67
CA PHE A 76 -3.82 -2.09 -7.08
C PHE A 76 -4.45 -3.24 -7.88
N CYS A 77 -5.45 -3.93 -7.31
CA CYS A 77 -6.33 -4.82 -8.07
C CYS A 77 -7.69 -4.15 -8.31
N ASP A 78 -8.46 -4.72 -9.25
CA ASP A 78 -9.72 -4.11 -9.67
C ASP A 78 -10.74 -3.99 -8.51
N GLU A 79 -10.71 -4.92 -7.56
CA GLU A 79 -11.59 -4.94 -6.39
C GLU A 79 -11.20 -3.88 -5.34
N ASN A 80 -9.92 -3.54 -5.23
CA ASN A 80 -9.41 -2.65 -4.18
C ASN A 80 -9.07 -1.24 -4.67
N ILE A 81 -8.97 -1.01 -5.98
CA ILE A 81 -8.44 0.26 -6.51
C ILE A 81 -9.28 1.47 -6.11
N GLU A 82 -10.59 1.31 -5.99
CA GLU A 82 -11.47 2.39 -5.56
C GLU A 82 -11.19 2.81 -4.12
N LEU A 83 -11.12 1.84 -3.19
CA LEU A 83 -10.77 2.10 -1.80
C LEU A 83 -9.36 2.69 -1.69
N SER A 84 -8.39 2.11 -2.37
CA SER A 84 -7.01 2.59 -2.38
C SER A 84 -6.92 4.04 -2.85
N TYR A 85 -7.59 4.39 -3.92
CA TYR A 85 -7.63 5.76 -4.42
C TYR A 85 -8.27 6.72 -3.40
N GLN A 86 -9.41 6.36 -2.82
CA GLN A 86 -10.11 7.20 -1.83
C GLN A 86 -9.22 7.47 -0.61
N ILE A 87 -8.56 6.44 -0.07
CA ILE A 87 -7.63 6.58 1.06
C ILE A 87 -6.43 7.45 0.68
N LEU A 88 -5.80 7.20 -0.46
CA LEU A 88 -4.64 7.97 -0.92
C LEU A 88 -5.00 9.45 -1.18
N GLU A 89 -6.15 9.70 -1.79
CA GLU A 89 -6.62 11.07 -2.06
C GLU A 89 -6.85 11.83 -0.76
N HIS A 90 -7.54 11.20 0.20
CA HIS A 90 -7.76 11.80 1.51
C HIS A 90 -6.43 12.13 2.22
N VAL A 91 -5.53 11.17 2.30
CA VAL A 91 -4.23 11.34 2.98
C VAL A 91 -3.40 12.42 2.31
N ARG A 92 -3.32 12.42 0.97
CA ARG A 92 -2.54 13.43 0.25
C ARG A 92 -3.11 14.83 0.40
N ARG A 93 -4.42 14.97 0.37
CA ARG A 93 -5.11 16.25 0.58
C ARG A 93 -4.92 16.79 2.00
N LYS A 94 -5.02 15.93 3.00
CA LYS A 94 -4.91 16.29 4.41
C LYS A 94 -3.46 16.54 4.84
N PHE A 95 -2.53 15.74 4.32
CA PHE A 95 -1.11 15.76 4.67
C PHE A 95 -0.24 15.88 3.42
N PRO A 96 -0.15 17.08 2.80
CA PRO A 96 0.49 17.25 1.49
C PRO A 96 2.00 16.97 1.51
N ASP A 97 2.67 17.07 2.67
CA ASP A 97 4.13 17.03 2.78
C ASP A 97 4.70 15.68 3.21
N ILE A 98 3.87 14.74 3.63
CA ILE A 98 4.34 13.41 4.04
C ILE A 98 4.71 12.54 2.84
N THR A 99 5.61 11.58 3.05
CA THR A 99 5.92 10.56 2.06
C THR A 99 4.87 9.46 2.09
N ILE A 100 4.31 9.14 0.94
CA ILE A 100 3.36 8.02 0.78
C ILE A 100 4.05 6.89 0.02
N TYR A 101 4.12 5.73 0.66
CA TYR A 101 4.59 4.47 0.09
C TYR A 101 3.41 3.60 -0.31
N ALA A 102 3.56 2.82 -1.37
CA ALA A 102 2.59 1.80 -1.72
C ALA A 102 3.28 0.54 -2.25
N TRP A 103 2.71 -0.62 -1.95
CA TRP A 103 3.17 -1.92 -2.43
C TRP A 103 2.16 -2.52 -3.38
N THR A 104 2.65 -3.22 -4.40
CA THR A 104 1.81 -3.98 -5.34
C THR A 104 2.56 -5.22 -5.81
N GLY A 105 1.83 -6.30 -6.02
CA GLY A 105 2.36 -7.51 -6.66
C GLY A 105 2.42 -7.43 -8.19
N SER A 106 1.90 -6.35 -8.77
CA SER A 106 2.01 -6.07 -10.21
C SER A 106 3.24 -5.22 -10.49
N TYR A 107 3.76 -5.27 -11.73
CA TYR A 107 4.76 -4.29 -12.17
C TYR A 107 4.08 -2.99 -12.62
N LEU A 108 4.77 -1.86 -12.48
CA LEU A 108 4.29 -0.53 -12.87
C LEU A 108 3.72 -0.51 -14.30
N GLU A 109 4.40 -1.17 -15.23
CA GLU A 109 4.00 -1.26 -16.62
C GLU A 109 2.60 -1.87 -16.77
N GLN A 110 2.29 -2.92 -15.98
CA GLN A 110 0.97 -3.56 -15.95
C GLN A 110 -0.10 -2.63 -15.38
N LEU A 111 0.24 -1.85 -14.34
CA LEU A 111 -0.69 -0.87 -13.77
C LEU A 111 -1.02 0.25 -14.77
N ARG A 112 -0.04 0.67 -15.57
CA ARG A 112 -0.22 1.69 -16.60
C ARG A 112 -1.12 1.25 -17.76
N GLU A 113 -1.21 -0.04 -18.02
CA GLU A 113 -2.08 -0.62 -19.06
C GLU A 113 -3.55 -0.72 -18.63
N LYS A 114 -3.83 -0.53 -17.35
CA LYS A 114 -5.20 -0.59 -16.83
C LYS A 114 -6.05 0.55 -17.40
N LYS A 115 -7.24 0.20 -17.90
CA LYS A 115 -8.17 1.18 -18.50
C LYS A 115 -8.90 2.05 -17.48
N ASN A 116 -9.09 1.53 -16.25
CA ASN A 116 -9.74 2.29 -15.17
C ASN A 116 -8.83 3.46 -14.77
N PRO A 117 -9.33 4.72 -14.88
CA PRO A 117 -8.52 5.91 -14.61
C PRO A 117 -8.06 6.03 -13.16
N LEU A 118 -8.68 5.30 -12.22
CA LEU A 118 -8.29 5.30 -10.81
C LEU A 118 -6.86 4.79 -10.61
N TYR A 119 -6.37 3.88 -11.45
CA TYR A 119 -4.97 3.41 -11.36
C TYR A 119 -3.98 4.55 -11.58
N LYS A 120 -4.18 5.32 -12.64
CA LYS A 120 -3.33 6.48 -12.93
C LYS A 120 -3.45 7.55 -11.84
N ALA A 121 -4.67 7.79 -11.37
CA ALA A 121 -4.93 8.76 -10.32
C ALA A 121 -4.25 8.36 -9.01
N ALA A 122 -4.36 7.11 -8.59
CA ALA A 122 -3.73 6.58 -7.38
C ALA A 122 -2.20 6.65 -7.48
N LEU A 123 -1.61 6.26 -8.61
CA LEU A 123 -0.16 6.39 -8.85
C LEU A 123 0.30 7.84 -8.77
N GLY A 124 -0.56 8.80 -9.14
CA GLY A 124 -0.28 10.23 -9.03
C GLY A 124 -0.15 10.75 -7.60
N LEU A 125 -0.70 10.03 -6.61
CA LEU A 125 -0.77 10.46 -5.21
C LEU A 125 0.37 9.93 -4.34
N ILE A 126 1.09 8.92 -4.77
CA ILE A 126 2.17 8.27 -4.02
C ILE A 126 3.54 8.83 -4.39
N ASN A 127 4.51 8.70 -3.48
CA ASN A 127 5.90 9.11 -3.69
C ASN A 127 6.80 7.93 -4.05
N VAL A 128 6.54 6.76 -3.47
CA VAL A 128 7.37 5.56 -3.63
C VAL A 128 6.47 4.37 -3.88
N LEU A 129 6.73 3.65 -4.96
CA LEU A 129 6.05 2.39 -5.30
C LEU A 129 7.04 1.23 -5.17
N ILE A 130 6.68 0.24 -4.40
CA ILE A 130 7.38 -1.04 -4.35
C ILE A 130 6.56 -2.01 -5.19
N ASP A 131 7.09 -2.43 -6.33
CA ASP A 131 6.35 -3.19 -7.34
C ASP A 131 6.93 -4.58 -7.60
N GLY A 132 6.11 -5.43 -8.18
CA GLY A 132 6.46 -6.79 -8.57
C GLY A 132 5.98 -7.85 -7.58
N PRO A 133 5.69 -9.07 -8.09
CA PRO A 133 5.24 -10.16 -7.23
C PRO A 133 6.35 -10.66 -6.32
N TYR A 134 5.98 -11.18 -5.15
CA TYR A 134 6.94 -11.90 -4.31
C TYR A 134 7.27 -13.25 -4.95
N GLU A 135 8.56 -13.48 -5.17
CA GLU A 135 9.09 -14.73 -5.72
C GLU A 135 10.00 -15.40 -4.68
N ALA A 136 9.55 -16.55 -4.13
CA ALA A 136 10.22 -17.22 -3.02
C ALA A 136 11.65 -17.68 -3.36
N ASP A 137 11.91 -18.05 -4.61
CA ASP A 137 13.25 -18.44 -5.10
C ASP A 137 14.23 -17.26 -5.21
N LYS A 138 13.72 -16.03 -5.17
CA LYS A 138 14.50 -14.78 -5.16
C LYS A 138 14.44 -14.06 -3.81
N ARG A 139 13.97 -14.75 -2.76
CA ARG A 139 13.89 -14.18 -1.41
C ARG A 139 15.26 -13.69 -0.94
N ASP A 140 15.27 -12.47 -0.39
CA ASP A 140 16.45 -11.87 0.18
C ASP A 140 16.05 -10.94 1.33
N VAL A 141 16.29 -11.36 2.56
CA VAL A 141 15.91 -10.63 3.77
C VAL A 141 16.77 -9.40 4.04
N THR A 142 17.87 -9.22 3.29
CA THR A 142 18.76 -8.06 3.41
C THR A 142 18.27 -6.86 2.59
N LEU A 143 17.31 -7.06 1.68
CA LEU A 143 16.78 -5.99 0.83
C LEU A 143 15.88 -5.04 1.63
N PRO A 144 16.06 -3.71 1.48
CA PRO A 144 15.14 -2.76 2.09
C PRO A 144 13.78 -2.79 1.39
N LEU A 145 12.70 -2.74 2.17
CA LEU A 145 11.30 -2.57 1.72
C LEU A 145 10.76 -3.66 0.78
N ARG A 146 11.53 -4.71 0.48
CA ARG A 146 11.19 -5.77 -0.48
C ARG A 146 11.47 -7.14 0.12
N GLY A 147 10.73 -8.13 -0.36
CA GLY A 147 10.93 -9.53 0.05
C GLY A 147 11.77 -10.34 -0.93
N SER A 148 11.84 -9.97 -2.21
CA SER A 148 12.54 -10.71 -3.25
C SER A 148 13.26 -9.78 -4.23
N ARG A 149 14.32 -10.27 -4.87
CA ARG A 149 15.21 -9.46 -5.72
C ARG A 149 14.57 -8.91 -6.98
N ASN A 150 13.51 -9.54 -7.48
CA ASN A 150 12.76 -9.06 -8.65
C ASN A 150 11.94 -7.81 -8.36
N GLN A 151 11.56 -7.58 -7.11
CA GLN A 151 10.79 -6.40 -6.71
C GLN A 151 11.64 -5.14 -6.81
N ARG A 152 11.00 -4.01 -7.17
CA ARG A 152 11.69 -2.74 -7.42
C ARG A 152 11.18 -1.68 -6.45
N ILE A 153 12.05 -0.73 -6.09
CA ILE A 153 11.67 0.51 -5.41
C ILE A 153 11.70 1.63 -6.43
N LEU A 154 10.55 2.18 -6.76
CA LEU A 154 10.37 3.21 -7.78
C LEU A 154 10.01 4.55 -7.12
N TYR A 155 10.66 5.62 -7.53
CA TYR A 155 10.47 6.95 -6.97
C TYR A 155 9.77 7.87 -7.96
N LYS A 156 8.73 8.56 -7.49
CA LYS A 156 8.02 9.56 -8.29
C LYS A 156 8.95 10.70 -8.72
N GLY A 157 8.80 11.12 -9.97
CA GLY A 157 9.64 12.16 -10.57
C GLY A 157 10.95 11.63 -11.17
N ARG A 158 11.36 10.38 -10.84
CA ARG A 158 12.50 9.70 -11.42
C ARG A 158 12.08 8.48 -12.25
N ASP A 159 11.25 7.63 -11.69
CA ASP A 159 10.86 6.33 -12.27
C ASP A 159 9.44 6.32 -12.81
N PHE A 160 8.60 7.20 -12.30
CA PHE A 160 7.19 7.34 -12.75
C PHE A 160 6.59 8.71 -12.48
#